data_39d9ea502d3d8146d0254bf9817f81fb
#
_entry.id   39d9ea502d3d8146d0254bf9817f81fb
#
_cell.length_a   1.000
_cell.length_b   1.000
_cell.length_c   1.000
_cell.angle_alpha   90.00
_cell.angle_beta   90.00
_cell.angle_gamma   90.00
#
_symmetry.space_group_name_H-M   'P 1'
#
loop_
_entity.id
_entity.type
_entity.pdbx_description
1 polymer ?
#
loop_
_entity_poly.entity_id
_entity_poly.type
_entity_poly.pdbx_seq_one_letter_code
_entity_poly.pdbx_strand_id
1 'polypeptide(L)'
;MSSFRTIAGFPTTVLLLSCLCRMRSRLLAVLIPVLLLLTPLREALALEHSFVADAVRRVAPAVVRIDTERTVERQPFDPTLIDPLLRDLLGDPPPGPERERGQGSGVVIDPQGLILTNAHVVDRVESVSVTLANGDQLDGEVIGTDPVTDLALVLLESKDLPPQAPLGDSESMEVGDWAIALGTPFGLERTVTLGIVSSLHRNINSLGFSDKRLDLIQTDAAINPGNSGGPLVNGDGEVIGINTLVRSGPGAGLGFAIPINLARRVADQLQDMGEVVHPYIGLQLVGLTPRIAREHNRDPNALVELPEHDGALVQSVLPDGPAQKAGLRRGDLVIGVGDQRVSDPQNLLEVVDAARIGAPLPLKLLRSGKEITLSVKPAPLPGLT
;
A
#
# COMPACT_ATOMS: atom_id res chain seq x y z
N MET A 1 2.83 66.88 -93.33
CA MET A 1 1.76 66.05 -93.87
C MET A 1 1.79 64.69 -93.17
N SER A 2 0.63 64.22 -92.62
CA SER A 2 0.19 62.92 -92.11
C SER A 2 1.08 62.25 -91.10
N SER A 3 0.78 62.26 -89.83
CA SER A 3 -0.19 61.56 -89.00
C SER A 3 -0.16 60.01 -89.22
N PHE A 4 0.35 59.30 -88.19
CA PHE A 4 -0.24 58.00 -87.81
C PHE A 4 -0.08 57.76 -86.32
N ARG A 5 -1.21 57.55 -85.62
CA ARG A 5 -1.38 57.13 -84.23
C ARG A 5 -1.16 55.61 -84.14
N THR A 6 -0.39 55.20 -83.10
CA THR A 6 -0.31 53.79 -82.73
C THR A 6 -0.98 53.60 -81.34
N ILE A 7 -2.01 52.77 -81.32
CA ILE A 7 -2.79 52.39 -80.17
C ILE A 7 -2.02 51.32 -79.35
N ALA A 8 -1.75 51.58 -78.07
CA ALA A 8 -1.11 50.62 -77.20
C ALA A 8 -2.14 49.55 -76.76
N GLY A 9 -1.89 48.28 -77.10
CA GLY A 9 -2.62 47.14 -76.53
C GLY A 9 -2.10 46.79 -75.18
N PHE A 10 -2.97 46.81 -74.14
CA PHE A 10 -2.69 46.33 -72.75
C PHE A 10 -2.68 44.77 -72.79
N PRO A 11 -1.72 44.10 -72.16
CA PRO A 11 -1.70 42.65 -72.14
C PRO A 11 -2.69 42.07 -71.12
N THR A 12 -3.67 41.34 -71.57
CA THR A 12 -4.72 40.58 -70.87
C THR A 12 -4.15 39.56 -69.85
N THR A 13 -2.87 39.24 -69.95
CA THR A 13 -2.16 38.27 -69.09
C THR A 13 -1.91 38.78 -67.65
N VAL A 14 -1.84 40.07 -67.39
CA VAL A 14 -1.58 40.61 -66.02
C VAL A 14 -2.84 40.59 -65.15
N LEU A 15 -4.03 40.67 -65.75
CA LEU A 15 -5.29 40.58 -65.01
C LEU A 15 -5.61 39.15 -64.50
N LEU A 16 -5.24 38.14 -65.23
CA LEU A 16 -5.45 36.72 -64.86
C LEU A 16 -4.52 36.29 -63.73
N LEU A 17 -3.26 36.75 -63.68
CA LEU A 17 -2.33 36.43 -62.60
C LEU A 17 -2.75 37.09 -61.25
N SER A 18 -3.25 38.31 -61.28
CA SER A 18 -3.71 39.02 -60.07
C SER A 18 -4.99 38.40 -59.47
N CYS A 19 -5.87 37.87 -60.31
CA CYS A 19 -7.09 37.15 -59.88
C CYS A 19 -6.79 35.80 -59.23
N LEU A 20 -5.87 35.03 -59.78
CA LEU A 20 -5.41 33.75 -59.24
C LEU A 20 -4.63 33.90 -57.90
N CYS A 21 -3.85 34.97 -57.76
CA CYS A 21 -3.12 35.26 -56.53
C CYS A 21 -4.08 35.64 -55.38
N ARG A 22 -5.11 36.42 -55.68
CA ARG A 22 -6.17 36.82 -54.72
C ARG A 22 -7.11 35.67 -54.33
N MET A 23 -7.34 34.74 -55.23
CA MET A 23 -8.13 33.53 -54.94
C MET A 23 -7.35 32.57 -54.05
N ARG A 24 -6.04 32.38 -54.26
CA ARG A 24 -5.18 31.54 -53.41
C ARG A 24 -5.05 32.11 -51.98
N SER A 25 -4.88 33.41 -51.86
CA SER A 25 -4.78 34.07 -50.53
C SER A 25 -6.10 34.01 -49.75
N ARG A 26 -7.26 34.09 -50.41
CA ARG A 26 -8.58 33.95 -49.78
C ARG A 26 -8.88 32.50 -49.38
N LEU A 27 -8.45 31.48 -50.16
CA LEU A 27 -8.56 30.08 -49.81
C LEU A 27 -7.65 29.72 -48.59
N LEU A 28 -6.41 30.22 -48.54
CA LEU A 28 -5.52 30.03 -47.41
C LEU A 28 -6.08 30.73 -46.12
N ALA A 29 -6.66 31.92 -46.27
CA ALA A 29 -7.24 32.68 -45.17
C ALA A 29 -8.47 32.01 -44.52
N VAL A 30 -9.16 31.13 -45.25
CA VAL A 30 -10.31 30.32 -44.73
C VAL A 30 -9.86 28.93 -44.26
N LEU A 31 -8.86 28.33 -44.90
CA LEU A 31 -8.35 26.99 -44.55
C LEU A 31 -7.60 26.97 -43.21
N ILE A 32 -6.82 28.01 -42.91
CA ILE A 32 -6.05 28.11 -41.66
C ILE A 32 -6.96 28.16 -40.44
N PRO A 33 -7.99 29.03 -40.33
CA PRO A 33 -8.88 29.03 -39.16
C PRO A 33 -9.74 27.78 -39.05
N VAL A 34 -10.13 27.10 -40.18
CA VAL A 34 -10.84 25.84 -40.13
C VAL A 34 -9.94 24.71 -39.66
N LEU A 35 -8.65 24.70 -40.01
CA LEU A 35 -7.67 23.73 -39.53
C LEU A 35 -7.37 23.94 -38.02
N LEU A 36 -7.32 25.19 -37.54
CA LEU A 36 -7.16 25.54 -36.12
C LEU A 36 -8.40 25.23 -35.28
N LEU A 37 -9.60 25.26 -35.86
CA LEU A 37 -10.84 24.86 -35.19
C LEU A 37 -11.00 23.32 -35.11
N LEU A 38 -10.33 22.58 -35.98
CA LEU A 38 -10.38 21.10 -35.99
C LEU A 38 -9.34 20.46 -35.05
N THR A 39 -8.31 21.19 -34.62
CA THR A 39 -7.27 20.65 -33.72
C THR A 39 -7.81 20.26 -32.33
N PRO A 40 -8.65 21.06 -31.64
CA PRO A 40 -9.21 20.63 -30.36
C PRO A 40 -10.25 19.48 -30.52
N LEU A 41 -10.89 19.36 -31.66
CA LEU A 41 -11.84 18.28 -31.93
C LEU A 41 -11.14 16.93 -32.13
N ARG A 42 -9.88 16.94 -32.60
CA ARG A 42 -9.08 15.72 -32.77
C ARG A 42 -8.53 15.21 -31.45
N GLU A 43 -8.19 16.10 -30.52
CA GLU A 43 -7.79 15.71 -29.13
C GLU A 43 -9.01 15.24 -28.32
N ALA A 44 -10.18 15.85 -28.50
CA ALA A 44 -11.41 15.43 -27.83
C ALA A 44 -11.94 14.05 -28.33
N LEU A 45 -11.62 13.64 -29.55
CA LEU A 45 -11.98 12.33 -30.11
C LEU A 45 -10.94 11.23 -29.79
N ALA A 46 -9.78 11.59 -29.20
CA ALA A 46 -8.74 10.64 -28.82
C ALA A 46 -8.95 10.04 -27.42
N LEU A 47 -9.95 10.48 -26.66
CA LEU A 47 -10.32 9.90 -25.36
C LEU A 47 -11.23 8.67 -25.52
N GLU A 48 -10.78 7.65 -26.26
CA GLU A 48 -11.51 6.38 -26.37
C GLU A 48 -11.50 5.56 -25.07
N HIS A 49 -10.56 5.83 -24.16
CA HIS A 49 -10.44 5.10 -22.89
C HIS A 49 -10.24 6.05 -21.71
N SER A 50 -10.77 5.65 -20.53
CA SER A 50 -10.50 6.38 -19.30
C SER A 50 -9.05 6.14 -18.84
N PHE A 51 -8.45 7.10 -18.14
CA PHE A 51 -7.11 6.95 -17.54
C PHE A 51 -7.04 5.71 -16.64
N VAL A 52 -8.15 5.34 -15.98
CA VAL A 52 -8.24 4.10 -15.18
C VAL A 52 -8.04 2.87 -16.06
N ALA A 53 -8.66 2.82 -17.24
CA ALA A 53 -8.47 1.71 -18.16
C ALA A 53 -7.04 1.63 -18.68
N ASP A 54 -6.37 2.77 -18.86
CA ASP A 54 -4.96 2.84 -19.27
C ASP A 54 -4.05 2.35 -18.14
N ALA A 55 -4.24 2.81 -16.92
CA ALA A 55 -3.52 2.36 -15.73
C ALA A 55 -3.69 0.84 -15.52
N VAL A 56 -4.93 0.34 -15.61
CA VAL A 56 -5.24 -1.09 -15.48
C VAL A 56 -4.54 -1.92 -16.56
N ARG A 57 -4.58 -1.51 -17.84
CA ARG A 57 -3.88 -2.24 -18.91
C ARG A 57 -2.39 -2.38 -18.67
N ARG A 58 -1.78 -1.40 -18.01
CA ARG A 58 -0.35 -1.37 -17.72
C ARG A 58 0.04 -2.37 -16.65
N VAL A 59 -0.75 -2.50 -15.58
CA VAL A 59 -0.41 -3.33 -14.42
C VAL A 59 -1.06 -4.72 -14.45
N ALA A 60 -2.22 -4.86 -15.08
CA ALA A 60 -3.00 -6.09 -15.04
C ALA A 60 -2.28 -7.37 -15.51
N PRO A 61 -1.33 -7.34 -16.48
CA PRO A 61 -0.58 -8.54 -16.83
C PRO A 61 0.29 -9.09 -15.71
N ALA A 62 0.67 -8.26 -14.73
CA ALA A 62 1.47 -8.62 -13.58
C ALA A 62 0.63 -9.02 -12.35
N VAL A 63 -0.69 -8.86 -12.40
CA VAL A 63 -1.58 -9.24 -11.28
C VAL A 63 -1.98 -10.69 -11.42
N VAL A 64 -1.78 -11.45 -10.36
CA VAL A 64 -2.03 -12.90 -10.31
C VAL A 64 -3.02 -13.25 -9.21
N ARG A 65 -3.67 -14.40 -9.36
CA ARG A 65 -4.45 -15.04 -8.30
C ARG A 65 -3.60 -16.07 -7.60
N ILE A 66 -3.71 -16.12 -6.29
CA ILE A 66 -3.05 -17.10 -5.44
C ILE A 66 -4.13 -17.94 -4.77
N ASP A 67 -4.07 -19.25 -5.02
CA ASP A 67 -4.93 -20.25 -4.38
C ASP A 67 -4.08 -21.12 -3.45
N THR A 68 -4.54 -21.29 -2.22
CA THR A 68 -3.90 -22.12 -1.21
C THR A 68 -4.82 -23.25 -0.79
N GLU A 69 -4.26 -24.42 -0.53
CA GLU A 69 -4.99 -25.54 0.03
C GLU A 69 -4.20 -26.09 1.22
N ARG A 70 -4.82 -26.10 2.40
CA ARG A 70 -4.23 -26.68 3.61
C ARG A 70 -5.14 -27.72 4.21
N THR A 71 -4.54 -28.75 4.77
CA THR A 71 -5.26 -29.77 5.51
C THR A 71 -5.21 -29.43 6.99
N VAL A 72 -6.37 -29.13 7.58
CA VAL A 72 -6.51 -28.83 9.00
C VAL A 72 -7.11 -30.04 9.72
N GLU A 73 -6.45 -30.49 10.78
CA GLU A 73 -7.07 -31.50 11.67
C GLU A 73 -8.24 -30.84 12.41
N ARG A 74 -9.44 -31.36 12.22
CA ARG A 74 -10.60 -30.92 13.02
C ARG A 74 -10.29 -31.13 14.48
N GLN A 75 -10.42 -30.07 15.29
CA GLN A 75 -10.50 -30.26 16.74
C GLN A 75 -11.67 -31.18 17.04
N PRO A 76 -11.50 -32.14 17.98
CA PRO A 76 -12.57 -33.06 18.36
C PRO A 76 -13.81 -32.23 18.73
N PHE A 77 -14.84 -32.41 17.95
CA PHE A 77 -16.13 -31.74 18.19
C PHE A 77 -16.69 -32.24 19.53
N ASP A 78 -17.03 -31.33 20.46
CA ASP A 78 -17.70 -31.72 21.70
C ASP A 78 -19.19 -31.91 21.43
N PRO A 79 -19.67 -33.18 21.43
CA PRO A 79 -21.05 -33.48 21.10
C PRO A 79 -22.07 -32.89 22.10
N THR A 80 -21.60 -32.40 23.25
CA THR A 80 -22.45 -31.85 24.32
C THR A 80 -22.88 -30.41 24.03
N LEU A 81 -22.25 -29.74 23.04
CA LEU A 81 -22.54 -28.38 22.69
C LEU A 81 -23.66 -28.20 21.66
N ILE A 82 -24.16 -29.26 21.05
CA ILE A 82 -25.31 -29.23 20.12
C ILE A 82 -26.55 -29.85 20.76
N ASP A 83 -27.68 -29.18 20.51
CA ASP A 83 -29.00 -29.71 20.82
C ASP A 83 -29.20 -31.09 20.14
N PRO A 84 -29.58 -32.13 20.88
CA PRO A 84 -29.78 -33.49 20.34
C PRO A 84 -30.71 -33.54 19.12
N LEU A 85 -31.72 -32.67 19.04
CA LEU A 85 -32.64 -32.55 17.90
C LEU A 85 -31.96 -32.05 16.62
N LEU A 86 -31.00 -31.14 16.76
CA LEU A 86 -30.20 -30.59 15.65
C LEU A 86 -29.21 -31.65 15.14
N ARG A 87 -28.69 -32.47 16.02
CA ARG A 87 -27.80 -33.59 15.69
C ARG A 87 -28.50 -34.67 14.86
N ASP A 88 -29.72 -35.01 15.25
CA ASP A 88 -30.51 -35.99 14.48
C ASP A 88 -30.92 -35.49 13.11
N LEU A 89 -31.06 -34.15 12.93
CA LEU A 89 -31.44 -33.55 11.67
C LEU A 89 -30.24 -33.35 10.72
N LEU A 90 -29.05 -32.98 11.24
CA LEU A 90 -27.87 -32.59 10.45
C LEU A 90 -26.86 -33.73 10.30
N GLY A 91 -26.98 -34.80 11.13
CA GLY A 91 -25.99 -35.86 11.21
C GLY A 91 -24.71 -35.47 11.93
N ASP A 92 -23.89 -36.45 12.29
CA ASP A 92 -22.57 -36.18 12.82
C ASP A 92 -21.67 -35.64 11.68
N PRO A 93 -20.85 -34.62 11.93
CA PRO A 93 -19.90 -34.12 10.93
C PRO A 93 -18.95 -35.28 10.54
N PRO A 94 -18.63 -35.43 9.25
CA PRO A 94 -17.79 -36.52 8.79
C PRO A 94 -16.45 -36.50 9.52
N PRO A 95 -15.94 -37.64 10.04
CA PRO A 95 -14.61 -37.70 10.64
C PRO A 95 -13.55 -37.51 9.56
N GLY A 96 -12.54 -36.71 9.85
CA GLY A 96 -11.38 -36.56 8.99
C GLY A 96 -10.85 -35.12 8.90
N PRO A 97 -9.68 -34.94 8.32
CA PRO A 97 -9.11 -33.64 8.10
C PRO A 97 -9.98 -32.81 7.14
N GLU A 98 -10.14 -31.55 7.45
CA GLU A 98 -10.85 -30.60 6.61
C GLU A 98 -9.83 -29.89 5.70
N ARG A 99 -10.17 -29.79 4.40
CA ARG A 99 -9.36 -28.99 3.47
C ARG A 99 -9.86 -27.57 3.47
N GLU A 100 -9.10 -26.70 4.06
CA GLU A 100 -9.35 -25.26 3.94
C GLU A 100 -8.68 -24.72 2.67
N ARG A 101 -9.45 -23.94 1.91
CA ARG A 101 -8.97 -23.24 0.74
C ARG A 101 -8.91 -21.75 1.02
N GLY A 102 -7.73 -21.18 0.85
CA GLY A 102 -7.51 -19.74 0.86
C GLY A 102 -7.41 -19.20 -0.56
N GLN A 103 -7.78 -17.96 -0.73
CA GLN A 103 -7.67 -17.26 -2.01
C GLN A 103 -7.28 -15.80 -1.77
N GLY A 104 -6.37 -15.31 -2.59
CA GLY A 104 -5.95 -13.92 -2.62
C GLY A 104 -5.39 -13.52 -3.97
N SER A 105 -4.85 -12.32 -4.01
CA SER A 105 -4.14 -11.78 -5.16
C SER A 105 -2.67 -11.61 -4.86
N GLY A 106 -1.87 -11.42 -5.91
CA GLY A 106 -0.46 -11.06 -5.82
C GLY A 106 -0.08 -10.17 -6.99
N VAL A 107 1.10 -9.57 -6.89
CA VAL A 107 1.68 -8.77 -7.97
C VAL A 107 3.13 -9.17 -8.21
N VAL A 108 3.47 -9.41 -9.48
CA VAL A 108 4.83 -9.75 -9.91
C VAL A 108 5.68 -8.49 -9.86
N ILE A 109 6.77 -8.53 -9.09
CA ILE A 109 7.60 -7.35 -8.79
C ILE A 109 8.95 -7.35 -9.49
N ASP A 110 9.36 -8.48 -10.07
CA ASP A 110 10.63 -8.60 -10.78
C ASP A 110 10.56 -9.55 -11.98
N PRO A 111 11.57 -9.53 -12.89
CA PRO A 111 11.62 -10.41 -14.05
C PRO A 111 11.88 -11.88 -13.72
N GLN A 112 12.30 -12.22 -12.50
CA GLN A 112 12.56 -13.59 -12.07
C GLN A 112 11.29 -14.30 -11.60
N GLY A 113 10.16 -13.59 -11.55
CA GLY A 113 8.87 -14.14 -11.17
C GLY A 113 8.59 -14.05 -9.66
N LEU A 114 9.24 -13.14 -8.95
CA LEU A 114 8.91 -12.86 -7.57
C LEU A 114 7.54 -12.14 -7.47
N ILE A 115 6.68 -12.66 -6.62
CA ILE A 115 5.35 -12.14 -6.36
C ILE A 115 5.27 -11.64 -4.93
N LEU A 116 4.86 -10.38 -4.76
CA LEU A 116 4.42 -9.85 -3.47
C LEU A 116 2.93 -10.18 -3.26
N THR A 117 2.61 -10.62 -2.04
CA THR A 117 1.25 -10.84 -1.56
C THR A 117 1.17 -10.58 -0.04
N ASN A 118 0.01 -10.80 0.58
CA ASN A 118 -0.10 -10.74 2.03
C ASN A 118 0.31 -12.05 2.71
N ALA A 119 0.88 -11.96 3.92
CA ALA A 119 1.26 -13.13 4.71
C ALA A 119 0.05 -14.00 5.05
N HIS A 120 -1.10 -13.38 5.39
CA HIS A 120 -2.33 -14.12 5.70
C HIS A 120 -2.91 -14.90 4.50
N VAL A 121 -2.55 -14.55 3.25
CA VAL A 121 -2.98 -15.28 2.03
C VAL A 121 -2.25 -16.60 1.94
N VAL A 122 -0.98 -16.67 2.34
CA VAL A 122 -0.12 -17.87 2.25
C VAL A 122 0.17 -18.48 3.63
N ASP A 123 -0.67 -18.20 4.64
CA ASP A 123 -0.46 -18.69 6.01
C ASP A 123 -0.38 -20.20 6.08
N ARG A 124 0.73 -20.70 6.64
CA ARG A 124 0.99 -22.14 6.87
C ARG A 124 0.98 -23.03 5.64
N VAL A 125 1.34 -22.51 4.48
CA VAL A 125 1.59 -23.29 3.27
C VAL A 125 3.01 -23.03 2.75
N GLU A 126 3.65 -24.06 2.20
CA GLU A 126 4.99 -23.95 1.60
C GLU A 126 4.91 -23.70 0.09
N SER A 127 3.79 -24.11 -0.53
CA SER A 127 3.56 -23.94 -1.96
C SER A 127 2.14 -23.47 -2.24
N VAL A 128 1.96 -22.76 -3.34
CA VAL A 128 0.69 -22.18 -3.76
C VAL A 128 0.46 -22.44 -5.25
N SER A 129 -0.81 -22.47 -5.67
CA SER A 129 -1.16 -22.45 -7.09
C SER A 129 -1.40 -21.00 -7.52
N VAL A 130 -0.67 -20.56 -8.53
CA VAL A 130 -0.73 -19.19 -9.06
C VAL A 130 -1.38 -19.20 -10.43
N THR A 131 -2.50 -18.49 -10.59
CA THR A 131 -3.16 -18.31 -11.88
C THR A 131 -2.78 -16.96 -12.46
N LEU A 132 -2.19 -16.99 -13.65
CA LEU A 132 -1.74 -15.81 -14.37
C LEU A 132 -2.90 -15.08 -15.07
N ALA A 133 -2.61 -13.87 -15.56
CA ALA A 133 -3.56 -13.04 -16.30
C ALA A 133 -4.13 -13.67 -17.58
N ASN A 134 -3.41 -14.58 -18.22
CA ASN A 134 -3.81 -15.33 -19.41
C ASN A 134 -4.59 -16.62 -19.09
N GLY A 135 -4.74 -16.98 -17.80
CA GLY A 135 -5.41 -18.18 -17.35
C GLY A 135 -4.49 -19.38 -17.08
N ASP A 136 -3.21 -19.29 -17.39
CA ASP A 136 -2.24 -20.33 -17.11
C ASP A 136 -2.07 -20.49 -15.59
N GLN A 137 -1.91 -21.73 -15.13
CA GLN A 137 -1.64 -22.08 -13.74
C GLN A 137 -0.21 -22.54 -13.60
N LEU A 138 0.48 -21.97 -12.62
CA LEU A 138 1.85 -22.27 -12.27
C LEU A 138 1.93 -22.59 -10.77
N ASP A 139 2.92 -23.39 -10.39
CA ASP A 139 3.26 -23.57 -9.00
C ASP A 139 4.18 -22.44 -8.53
N GLY A 140 4.03 -22.05 -7.27
CA GLY A 140 4.87 -21.04 -6.63
C GLY A 140 5.33 -21.53 -5.26
N GLU A 141 6.61 -21.30 -4.96
CA GLU A 141 7.22 -21.56 -3.66
C GLU A 141 7.12 -20.32 -2.77
N VAL A 142 6.69 -20.48 -1.51
CA VAL A 142 6.69 -19.41 -0.51
C VAL A 142 8.11 -19.21 0.01
N ILE A 143 8.80 -18.17 -0.43
CA ILE A 143 10.19 -17.86 -0.04
C ILE A 143 10.27 -17.42 1.42
N GLY A 144 9.26 -16.67 1.89
CA GLY A 144 9.17 -16.22 3.26
C GLY A 144 7.95 -15.37 3.52
N THR A 145 7.64 -15.22 4.80
CA THR A 145 6.50 -14.42 5.28
C THR A 145 6.92 -13.50 6.41
N ASP A 146 6.30 -12.32 6.46
CA ASP A 146 6.42 -11.39 7.56
C ASP A 146 5.03 -11.07 8.14
N PRO A 147 4.64 -11.74 9.23
CA PRO A 147 3.34 -11.49 9.88
C PRO A 147 3.19 -10.07 10.45
N VAL A 148 4.30 -9.39 10.78
CA VAL A 148 4.27 -8.02 11.35
C VAL A 148 3.80 -7.03 10.32
N THR A 149 4.35 -7.09 9.10
CA THR A 149 3.95 -6.23 7.99
C THR A 149 2.82 -6.82 7.15
N ASP A 150 2.41 -8.07 7.41
CA ASP A 150 1.44 -8.81 6.61
C ASP A 150 1.86 -8.96 5.14
N LEU A 151 3.15 -9.17 4.89
CA LEU A 151 3.72 -9.39 3.56
C LEU A 151 4.30 -10.79 3.42
N ALA A 152 4.26 -11.30 2.20
CA ALA A 152 4.90 -12.55 1.82
C ALA A 152 5.49 -12.45 0.42
N LEU A 153 6.52 -13.23 0.18
CA LEU A 153 7.19 -13.37 -1.10
C LEU A 153 7.03 -14.79 -1.63
N VAL A 154 6.57 -14.90 -2.87
CA VAL A 154 6.38 -16.17 -3.58
C VAL A 154 7.22 -16.15 -4.85
N LEU A 155 7.93 -17.22 -5.15
CA LEU A 155 8.69 -17.41 -6.37
C LEU A 155 7.94 -18.34 -7.33
N LEU A 156 7.72 -17.92 -8.57
CA LEU A 156 7.14 -18.77 -9.60
C LEU A 156 8.16 -19.78 -10.14
N GLU A 157 7.74 -21.01 -10.23
CA GLU A 157 8.52 -22.10 -10.83
C GLU A 157 8.19 -22.25 -12.33
N SER A 158 8.68 -21.32 -13.16
CA SER A 158 8.44 -21.37 -14.61
C SER A 158 9.53 -20.67 -15.40
N LYS A 159 9.61 -21.04 -16.70
CA LYS A 159 10.44 -20.31 -17.68
C LYS A 159 9.65 -19.23 -18.41
N ASP A 160 8.35 -19.39 -18.51
CA ASP A 160 7.44 -18.43 -19.14
C ASP A 160 6.79 -17.58 -18.03
N LEU A 161 7.51 -16.53 -17.62
CA LEU A 161 7.12 -15.65 -16.53
C LEU A 161 6.25 -14.48 -17.05
N PRO A 162 5.26 -14.04 -16.25
CA PRO A 162 4.52 -12.83 -16.54
C PRO A 162 5.42 -11.57 -16.42
N PRO A 163 5.04 -10.46 -17.07
CA PRO A 163 5.79 -9.21 -16.93
C PRO A 163 5.70 -8.69 -15.48
N GLN A 164 6.76 -8.01 -15.05
CA GLN A 164 6.73 -7.29 -13.78
C GLN A 164 5.82 -6.07 -13.84
N ALA A 165 5.21 -5.71 -12.70
CA ALA A 165 4.46 -4.46 -12.56
C ALA A 165 5.41 -3.25 -12.50
N PRO A 166 5.02 -2.10 -13.05
CA PRO A 166 5.71 -0.85 -12.77
C PRO A 166 5.53 -0.50 -11.27
N LEU A 167 6.63 -0.34 -10.55
CA LEU A 167 6.60 0.05 -9.14
C LEU A 167 6.81 1.55 -9.01
N GLY A 168 5.86 2.24 -8.36
CA GLY A 168 5.92 3.66 -8.06
C GLY A 168 6.73 3.99 -6.79
N ASP A 169 6.47 5.16 -6.24
CA ASP A 169 7.05 5.64 -4.98
C ASP A 169 5.93 6.08 -4.05
N SER A 170 5.72 5.34 -2.96
CA SER A 170 4.67 5.64 -1.98
C SER A 170 4.93 6.90 -1.16
N GLU A 171 6.18 7.40 -1.09
CA GLU A 171 6.52 8.63 -0.37
C GLU A 171 6.24 9.90 -1.21
N SER A 172 6.13 9.76 -2.53
CA SER A 172 5.79 10.85 -3.43
C SER A 172 4.29 11.14 -3.55
N MET A 173 3.45 10.29 -2.94
CA MET A 173 1.99 10.40 -3.03
C MET A 173 1.46 11.52 -2.14
N GLU A 174 0.35 12.14 -2.57
CA GLU A 174 -0.38 13.14 -1.81
C GLU A 174 -1.82 12.70 -1.52
N VAL A 175 -2.40 13.21 -0.43
CA VAL A 175 -3.82 12.99 -0.14
C VAL A 175 -4.67 13.63 -1.24
N GLY A 176 -5.53 12.83 -1.85
CA GLY A 176 -6.34 13.21 -3.01
C GLY A 176 -5.86 12.60 -4.33
N ASP A 177 -4.68 12.01 -4.38
CA ASP A 177 -4.21 11.29 -5.56
C ASP A 177 -5.08 10.07 -5.87
N TRP A 178 -5.16 9.70 -7.14
CA TRP A 178 -5.92 8.55 -7.57
C TRP A 178 -5.36 7.25 -6.99
N ALA A 179 -6.25 6.41 -6.50
CA ALA A 179 -5.97 5.09 -5.97
C ALA A 179 -6.86 4.05 -6.65
N ILE A 180 -6.26 3.14 -7.42
CA ILE A 180 -6.96 2.10 -8.17
C ILE A 180 -6.53 0.76 -7.57
N ALA A 181 -7.46 0.04 -6.93
CA ALA A 181 -7.16 -1.26 -6.38
C ALA A 181 -7.52 -2.37 -7.39
N LEU A 182 -6.59 -3.30 -7.59
CA LEU A 182 -6.77 -4.45 -8.46
C LEU A 182 -6.69 -5.74 -7.66
N GLY A 183 -7.43 -6.75 -8.14
CA GLY A 183 -7.38 -8.11 -7.64
C GLY A 183 -8.12 -9.08 -8.55
N THR A 184 -8.07 -10.37 -8.21
CA THR A 184 -8.66 -11.46 -8.98
C THR A 184 -9.58 -12.31 -8.09
N PRO A 185 -10.67 -11.74 -7.52
CA PRO A 185 -11.57 -12.49 -6.66
C PRO A 185 -12.31 -13.57 -7.45
N PHE A 186 -12.58 -14.69 -6.79
CA PHE A 186 -13.44 -15.78 -7.28
C PHE A 186 -13.05 -16.40 -8.63
N GLY A 187 -11.87 -16.15 -9.15
CA GLY A 187 -11.30 -16.89 -10.29
C GLY A 187 -11.88 -16.60 -11.67
N LEU A 188 -12.77 -15.64 -11.81
CA LEU A 188 -13.48 -15.41 -13.08
C LEU A 188 -13.18 -14.08 -13.76
N GLU A 189 -13.01 -12.99 -13.02
CA GLU A 189 -12.74 -11.67 -13.63
C GLU A 189 -11.89 -10.81 -12.70
N ARG A 190 -11.02 -10.00 -13.29
CA ARG A 190 -10.29 -8.97 -12.56
C ARG A 190 -11.26 -7.96 -12.00
N THR A 191 -11.17 -7.72 -10.71
CA THR A 191 -11.92 -6.66 -10.05
C THR A 191 -11.05 -5.42 -9.98
N VAL A 192 -11.60 -4.29 -10.40
CA VAL A 192 -10.98 -2.98 -10.34
C VAL A 192 -11.90 -2.06 -9.57
N THR A 193 -11.37 -1.39 -8.55
CA THR A 193 -12.09 -0.36 -7.81
C THR A 193 -11.29 0.93 -7.84
N LEU A 194 -11.98 2.07 -7.91
CA LEU A 194 -11.39 3.40 -8.00
C LEU A 194 -11.76 4.20 -6.75
N GLY A 195 -10.80 4.91 -6.22
CA GLY A 195 -10.93 5.88 -5.15
C GLY A 195 -9.75 6.85 -5.16
N ILE A 196 -9.45 7.41 -4.00
CA ILE A 196 -8.33 8.31 -3.78
C ILE A 196 -7.51 7.88 -2.57
N VAL A 197 -6.30 8.38 -2.47
CA VAL A 197 -5.51 8.33 -1.24
C VAL A 197 -6.18 9.24 -0.21
N SER A 198 -6.74 8.66 0.85
CA SER A 198 -7.44 9.40 1.90
C SER A 198 -6.51 9.79 3.06
N SER A 199 -5.43 9.02 3.29
CA SER A 199 -4.37 9.28 4.26
C SER A 199 -3.13 8.46 3.92
N LEU A 200 -1.92 8.98 4.17
CA LEU A 200 -0.64 8.30 3.90
C LEU A 200 -0.05 7.62 5.13
N HIS A 201 -0.40 8.09 6.33
CA HIS A 201 0.17 7.62 7.60
C HIS A 201 -0.95 7.22 8.56
N ARG A 202 -1.67 6.14 8.24
CA ARG A 202 -2.74 5.66 9.11
C ARG A 202 -2.24 4.55 10.03
N ASN A 203 -1.99 4.91 11.28
CA ASN A 203 -1.65 3.93 12.31
C ASN A 203 -2.87 3.08 12.66
N ILE A 204 -2.80 1.78 12.39
CA ILE A 204 -3.89 0.83 12.61
C ILE A 204 -4.06 0.42 14.09
N ASN A 205 -3.10 0.72 14.96
CA ASN A 205 -3.27 0.49 16.40
C ASN A 205 -4.45 1.29 16.96
N SER A 206 -4.70 2.50 16.42
CA SER A 206 -5.87 3.32 16.77
C SER A 206 -7.21 2.69 16.34
N LEU A 207 -7.17 1.68 15.47
CA LEU A 207 -8.32 0.95 14.96
C LEU A 207 -8.56 -0.39 15.70
N GLY A 208 -7.74 -0.70 16.71
CA GLY A 208 -7.86 -1.91 17.53
C GLY A 208 -7.06 -3.12 17.02
N PHE A 209 -6.15 -2.92 16.08
CA PHE A 209 -5.21 -3.95 15.62
C PHE A 209 -3.87 -3.77 16.38
N SER A 210 -3.77 -4.30 17.60
CA SER A 210 -2.63 -4.07 18.50
C SER A 210 -1.34 -4.78 18.08
N ASP A 211 -1.42 -5.76 17.19
CA ASP A 211 -0.32 -6.68 16.89
C ASP A 211 0.49 -6.28 15.63
N LYS A 212 0.00 -5.32 14.85
CA LYS A 212 0.66 -4.86 13.62
C LYS A 212 1.22 -3.45 13.78
N ARG A 213 2.48 -3.27 13.40
CA ARG A 213 3.20 -1.98 13.47
C ARG A 213 3.30 -1.38 12.08
N LEU A 214 2.17 -0.94 11.52
CA LEU A 214 2.10 -0.47 10.14
C LEU A 214 1.51 0.92 10.04
N ASP A 215 2.21 1.77 9.31
CA ASP A 215 1.64 2.96 8.70
C ASP A 215 1.11 2.58 7.33
N LEU A 216 -0.20 2.63 7.16
CA LEU A 216 -0.87 2.21 5.95
C LEU A 216 -1.35 3.41 5.13
N ILE A 217 -1.36 3.24 3.82
CA ILE A 217 -2.12 4.08 2.90
C ILE A 217 -3.60 3.77 3.12
N GLN A 218 -4.39 4.77 3.50
CA GLN A 218 -5.84 4.67 3.56
C GLN A 218 -6.44 5.14 2.23
N THR A 219 -7.42 4.40 1.71
CA THR A 219 -8.16 4.74 0.49
C THR A 219 -9.65 4.47 0.66
N ASP A 220 -10.49 5.15 -0.10
CA ASP A 220 -11.92 4.86 -0.26
C ASP A 220 -12.19 3.95 -1.48
N ALA A 221 -11.16 3.56 -2.24
CA ALA A 221 -11.26 2.46 -3.19
C ALA A 221 -11.72 1.20 -2.45
N ALA A 222 -12.75 0.53 -2.95
CA ALA A 222 -13.33 -0.63 -2.26
C ALA A 222 -12.32 -1.79 -2.24
N ILE A 223 -11.85 -2.13 -1.03
CA ILE A 223 -11.04 -3.32 -0.77
C ILE A 223 -11.98 -4.39 -0.23
N ASN A 224 -11.96 -5.59 -0.81
CA ASN A 224 -12.81 -6.73 -0.43
C ASN A 224 -12.00 -8.03 -0.47
N PRO A 225 -12.49 -9.13 0.13
CA PRO A 225 -11.88 -10.44 -0.05
C PRO A 225 -11.67 -10.75 -1.53
N GLY A 226 -10.44 -11.12 -1.88
CA GLY A 226 -10.00 -11.41 -3.25
C GLY A 226 -9.12 -10.34 -3.89
N ASN A 227 -9.16 -9.06 -3.46
CA ASN A 227 -8.12 -8.10 -3.86
C ASN A 227 -7.01 -7.92 -2.81
N SER A 228 -7.11 -8.56 -1.63
CA SER A 228 -6.02 -8.64 -0.66
C SER A 228 -4.77 -9.30 -1.28
N GLY A 229 -3.62 -8.70 -1.08
CA GLY A 229 -2.33 -9.09 -1.71
C GLY A 229 -2.14 -8.54 -3.12
N GLY A 230 -3.20 -8.05 -3.77
CA GLY A 230 -3.10 -7.36 -5.05
C GLY A 230 -2.61 -5.92 -4.93
N PRO A 231 -2.24 -5.27 -6.04
CA PRO A 231 -1.70 -3.92 -6.02
C PRO A 231 -2.76 -2.84 -5.84
N LEU A 232 -2.40 -1.78 -5.11
CA LEU A 232 -2.96 -0.44 -5.22
C LEU A 232 -2.07 0.36 -6.17
N VAL A 233 -2.65 0.98 -7.21
CA VAL A 233 -1.88 1.72 -8.21
C VAL A 233 -2.33 3.18 -8.31
N ASN A 234 -1.43 4.05 -8.74
CA ASN A 234 -1.72 5.45 -9.04
C ASN A 234 -2.39 5.62 -10.43
N GLY A 235 -2.67 6.87 -10.83
CA GLY A 235 -3.28 7.20 -12.12
C GLY A 235 -2.41 6.84 -13.34
N ASP A 236 -1.10 6.68 -13.15
CA ASP A 236 -0.14 6.28 -14.18
C ASP A 236 0.02 4.75 -14.29
N GLY A 237 -0.67 3.97 -13.44
CA GLY A 237 -0.58 2.51 -13.41
C GLY A 237 0.68 1.97 -12.75
N GLU A 238 1.27 2.71 -11.83
CA GLU A 238 2.40 2.29 -11.01
C GLU A 238 1.91 1.83 -9.64
N VAL A 239 2.48 0.74 -9.14
CA VAL A 239 2.12 0.18 -7.83
C VAL A 239 2.62 1.10 -6.72
N ILE A 240 1.69 1.64 -5.91
CA ILE A 240 1.97 2.49 -4.75
C ILE A 240 1.77 1.75 -3.42
N GLY A 241 1.11 0.59 -3.45
CA GLY A 241 0.91 -0.23 -2.26
C GLY A 241 0.38 -1.63 -2.56
N ILE A 242 0.32 -2.46 -1.52
CA ILE A 242 -0.26 -3.81 -1.53
C ILE A 242 -1.55 -3.77 -0.69
N ASN A 243 -2.69 -4.05 -1.33
CA ASN A 243 -3.99 -4.09 -0.65
C ASN A 243 -3.97 -5.11 0.50
N THR A 244 -4.44 -4.73 1.68
CA THR A 244 -4.47 -5.62 2.82
C THR A 244 -5.84 -5.63 3.48
N LEU A 245 -5.97 -5.10 4.65
CA LEU A 245 -7.13 -5.24 5.51
C LEU A 245 -8.33 -4.39 5.08
N VAL A 246 -9.51 -4.94 5.36
CA VAL A 246 -10.78 -4.23 5.40
C VAL A 246 -11.36 -4.33 6.80
N ARG A 247 -11.84 -3.24 7.36
CA ARG A 247 -12.62 -3.26 8.58
C ARG A 247 -14.10 -3.50 8.25
N SER A 248 -14.67 -4.57 8.80
CA SER A 248 -16.12 -4.78 8.83
C SER A 248 -16.73 -4.02 10.00
N GLY A 249 -17.84 -3.31 9.82
CA GLY A 249 -18.55 -2.62 10.89
C GLY A 249 -18.62 -1.10 10.74
N PRO A 250 -18.85 -0.33 11.81
CA PRO A 250 -18.89 1.14 11.76
C PRO A 250 -17.56 1.70 11.20
N GLY A 251 -17.65 2.40 10.07
CA GLY A 251 -16.49 2.81 9.26
C GLY A 251 -16.21 1.86 8.08
N ALA A 252 -17.13 0.96 7.72
CA ALA A 252 -17.08 0.20 6.46
C ALA A 252 -16.93 1.17 5.27
N GLY A 253 -16.05 0.81 4.33
CA GLY A 253 -15.69 1.68 3.20
C GLY A 253 -14.29 2.31 3.32
N LEU A 254 -13.52 1.96 4.37
CA LEU A 254 -12.11 2.31 4.48
C LEU A 254 -11.27 1.12 4.03
N GLY A 255 -10.57 1.26 2.92
CA GLY A 255 -9.55 0.33 2.45
C GLY A 255 -8.17 0.74 2.95
N PHE A 256 -7.27 -0.23 3.08
CA PHE A 256 -5.89 -0.02 3.49
C PHE A 256 -4.92 -0.78 2.58
N ALA A 257 -3.77 -0.16 2.33
CA ALA A 257 -2.69 -0.79 1.59
C ALA A 257 -1.34 -0.55 2.28
N ILE A 258 -0.47 -1.55 2.22
CA ILE A 258 0.90 -1.46 2.72
C ILE A 258 1.70 -0.66 1.70
N PRO A 259 2.41 0.42 2.09
CA PRO A 259 3.18 1.25 1.15
C PRO A 259 4.22 0.44 0.37
N ILE A 260 4.36 0.71 -0.93
CA ILE A 260 5.25 -0.06 -1.81
C ILE A 260 6.73 0.06 -1.40
N ASN A 261 7.15 1.21 -0.87
CA ASN A 261 8.53 1.38 -0.42
C ASN A 261 8.85 0.49 0.79
N LEU A 262 7.87 0.28 1.70
CA LEU A 262 8.00 -0.70 2.77
C LEU A 262 8.01 -2.12 2.19
N ALA A 263 7.08 -2.43 1.28
CA ALA A 263 6.96 -3.76 0.69
C ALA A 263 8.23 -4.20 -0.06
N ARG A 264 8.92 -3.27 -0.75
CA ARG A 264 10.23 -3.54 -1.37
C ARG A 264 11.29 -3.92 -0.34
N ARG A 265 11.42 -3.13 0.74
CA ARG A 265 12.42 -3.43 1.80
C ARG A 265 12.19 -4.77 2.47
N VAL A 266 10.92 -5.14 2.65
CA VAL A 266 10.53 -6.46 3.19
C VAL A 266 10.86 -7.56 2.18
N ALA A 267 10.51 -7.38 0.89
CA ALA A 267 10.80 -8.34 -0.16
C ALA A 267 12.30 -8.63 -0.29
N ASP A 268 13.15 -7.58 -0.24
CA ASP A 268 14.61 -7.72 -0.28
C ASP A 268 15.12 -8.59 0.88
N GLN A 269 14.61 -8.38 2.11
CA GLN A 269 15.00 -9.19 3.26
C GLN A 269 14.50 -10.64 3.17
N LEU A 270 13.26 -10.84 2.73
CA LEU A 270 12.70 -12.18 2.52
C LEU A 270 13.48 -12.93 1.45
N GLN A 271 13.88 -12.27 0.36
CA GLN A 271 14.68 -12.88 -0.71
C GLN A 271 16.10 -13.25 -0.23
N ASP A 272 16.74 -12.38 0.56
CA ASP A 272 18.13 -12.57 0.99
C ASP A 272 18.25 -13.55 2.16
N MET A 273 17.31 -13.54 3.10
CA MET A 273 17.40 -14.23 4.39
C MET A 273 16.24 -15.21 4.67
N GLY A 274 15.16 -15.16 3.90
CA GLY A 274 13.95 -15.93 4.16
C GLY A 274 13.08 -15.40 5.31
N GLU A 275 13.56 -14.41 6.05
CA GLU A 275 12.88 -13.80 7.19
C GLU A 275 13.13 -12.29 7.27
N VAL A 276 12.23 -11.57 7.95
CA VAL A 276 12.38 -10.14 8.24
C VAL A 276 12.69 -9.94 9.70
N VAL A 277 13.77 -9.21 9.98
CA VAL A 277 14.19 -8.93 11.34
C VAL A 277 13.71 -7.55 11.77
N HIS A 278 12.75 -7.49 12.70
CA HIS A 278 12.19 -6.25 13.22
C HIS A 278 12.94 -5.79 14.48
N PRO A 279 13.50 -4.56 14.49
CA PRO A 279 14.11 -4.00 15.69
C PRO A 279 13.05 -3.74 16.78
N TYR A 280 13.41 -4.04 18.00
CA TYR A 280 12.51 -3.96 19.15
C TYR A 280 13.25 -3.44 20.37
N ILE A 281 12.59 -2.58 21.16
CA ILE A 281 13.15 -2.05 22.42
C ILE A 281 12.37 -2.46 23.68
N GLY A 282 11.15 -2.97 23.56
CA GLY A 282 10.39 -3.52 24.69
C GLY A 282 9.66 -2.48 25.53
N LEU A 283 8.95 -1.56 24.89
CA LEU A 283 8.13 -0.54 25.52
C LEU A 283 6.69 -0.64 25.06
N GLN A 284 5.75 -0.47 26.00
CA GLN A 284 4.37 -0.09 25.68
C GLN A 284 4.22 1.41 25.92
N LEU A 285 3.71 2.10 24.92
CA LEU A 285 3.71 3.56 24.85
C LEU A 285 2.30 4.10 24.68
N VAL A 286 2.05 5.28 25.25
CA VAL A 286 0.86 6.09 24.99
C VAL A 286 1.28 7.51 24.63
N GLY A 287 0.50 8.16 23.76
CA GLY A 287 0.76 9.57 23.41
C GLY A 287 0.42 10.48 24.59
N LEU A 288 1.35 11.35 24.94
CA LEU A 288 1.13 12.43 25.91
C LEU A 288 1.16 13.78 25.17
N THR A 289 0.19 14.62 25.50
CA THR A 289 0.16 16.03 25.08
C THR A 289 0.04 16.92 26.31
N PRO A 290 0.42 18.21 26.25
CA PRO A 290 0.25 19.14 27.36
C PRO A 290 -1.20 19.23 27.85
N ARG A 291 -2.19 19.05 26.96
CA ARG A 291 -3.61 19.03 27.31
C ARG A 291 -3.96 17.83 28.18
N ILE A 292 -3.55 16.63 27.75
CA ILE A 292 -3.79 15.37 28.49
C ILE A 292 -3.08 15.43 29.86
N ALA A 293 -1.85 15.92 29.91
CA ALA A 293 -1.09 16.07 31.15
C ALA A 293 -1.83 16.99 32.12
N ARG A 294 -2.29 18.17 31.69
CA ARG A 294 -3.05 19.11 32.53
C ARG A 294 -4.37 18.52 33.04
N GLU A 295 -5.11 17.79 32.19
CA GLU A 295 -6.35 17.12 32.59
C GLU A 295 -6.08 16.09 33.66
N HIS A 296 -5.04 15.25 33.49
CA HIS A 296 -4.61 14.26 34.50
C HIS A 296 -4.15 14.91 35.81
N ASN A 297 -3.31 15.95 35.74
CA ASN A 297 -2.74 16.62 36.92
C ASN A 297 -3.79 17.41 37.72
N ARG A 298 -4.97 17.69 37.16
CA ARG A 298 -6.11 18.30 37.87
C ARG A 298 -6.92 17.28 38.68
N ASP A 299 -6.77 15.99 38.41
CA ASP A 299 -7.45 14.95 39.18
C ASP A 299 -6.79 14.84 40.56
N PRO A 300 -7.54 15.11 41.65
CA PRO A 300 -7.00 15.00 43.04
C PRO A 300 -6.53 13.58 43.38
N ASN A 301 -6.98 12.56 42.63
CA ASN A 301 -6.60 11.17 42.84
C ASN A 301 -5.41 10.75 41.94
N ALA A 302 -4.83 11.65 41.16
CA ALA A 302 -3.68 11.35 40.34
C ALA A 302 -2.48 10.97 41.23
N LEU A 303 -1.96 9.75 41.05
CA LEU A 303 -0.85 9.23 41.83
C LEU A 303 0.51 9.80 41.38
N VAL A 304 0.60 10.35 40.20
CA VAL A 304 1.84 10.85 39.58
C VAL A 304 1.52 12.09 38.75
N GLU A 305 2.32 13.13 38.86
CA GLU A 305 2.25 14.31 38.04
C GLU A 305 2.90 14.01 36.67
N LEU A 306 2.17 14.27 35.59
CA LEU A 306 2.65 14.08 34.21
C LEU A 306 3.28 15.39 33.68
N PRO A 307 4.43 15.31 32.97
CA PRO A 307 5.05 16.49 32.39
C PRO A 307 4.15 17.09 31.27
N GLU A 308 3.97 18.41 31.31
CA GLU A 308 3.20 19.13 30.26
C GLU A 308 4.02 19.27 28.98
N HIS A 309 4.29 18.14 28.31
CA HIS A 309 5.11 18.07 27.10
C HIS A 309 4.53 17.03 26.13
N ASP A 310 4.74 17.22 24.81
CA ASP A 310 4.43 16.21 23.80
C ASP A 310 5.48 15.10 23.86
N GLY A 311 5.07 13.85 23.65
CA GLY A 311 5.99 12.73 23.57
C GLY A 311 5.34 11.36 23.73
N ALA A 312 6.19 10.34 23.78
CA ALA A 312 5.79 8.95 24.00
C ALA A 312 5.97 8.58 25.48
N LEU A 313 4.86 8.50 26.23
CA LEU A 313 4.86 8.13 27.63
C LEU A 313 4.97 6.61 27.80
N VAL A 314 5.94 6.16 28.57
CA VAL A 314 6.14 4.73 28.87
C VAL A 314 5.07 4.25 29.85
N GLN A 315 4.11 3.48 29.34
CA GLN A 315 3.06 2.85 30.11
C GLN A 315 3.57 1.60 30.84
N SER A 316 4.37 0.78 30.16
CA SER A 316 5.05 -0.38 30.75
C SER A 316 6.36 -0.67 30.02
N VAL A 317 7.26 -1.35 30.72
CA VAL A 317 8.53 -1.86 30.19
C VAL A 317 8.47 -3.37 30.24
N LEU A 318 8.69 -4.03 29.11
CA LEU A 318 8.65 -5.48 29.03
C LEU A 318 9.84 -6.09 29.78
N PRO A 319 9.61 -7.16 30.58
CA PRO A 319 10.68 -7.83 31.31
C PRO A 319 11.76 -8.36 30.37
N ASP A 320 13.01 -8.31 30.82
CA ASP A 320 14.21 -8.80 30.11
C ASP A 320 14.48 -8.13 28.75
N GLY A 321 13.66 -7.14 28.38
CA GLY A 321 13.78 -6.38 27.13
C GLY A 321 14.95 -5.37 27.14
N PRO A 322 15.29 -4.86 25.93
CA PRO A 322 16.36 -3.86 25.79
C PRO A 322 16.16 -2.59 26.62
N ALA A 323 14.91 -2.08 26.68
CA ALA A 323 14.58 -0.88 27.44
C ALA A 323 14.79 -1.09 28.94
N GLN A 324 14.40 -2.25 29.50
CA GLN A 324 14.64 -2.57 30.91
C GLN A 324 16.13 -2.61 31.21
N LYS A 325 16.93 -3.26 30.36
CA LYS A 325 18.39 -3.33 30.49
C LYS A 325 19.06 -1.96 30.43
N ALA A 326 18.49 -1.02 29.66
CA ALA A 326 18.94 0.35 29.57
C ALA A 326 18.46 1.23 30.75
N GLY A 327 17.59 0.73 31.64
CA GLY A 327 17.11 1.43 32.82
C GLY A 327 15.91 2.33 32.57
N LEU A 328 15.14 2.14 31.49
CA LEU A 328 13.84 2.79 31.29
C LEU A 328 12.84 2.28 32.31
N ARG A 329 11.87 3.13 32.67
CA ARG A 329 10.87 2.85 33.69
C ARG A 329 9.50 3.35 33.26
N ARG A 330 8.46 2.76 33.79
CA ARG A 330 7.10 3.31 33.70
C ARG A 330 7.08 4.78 34.16
N GLY A 331 6.42 5.65 33.42
CA GLY A 331 6.32 7.07 33.70
C GLY A 331 7.41 7.92 33.04
N ASP A 332 8.41 7.33 32.39
CA ASP A 332 9.33 8.08 31.52
C ASP A 332 8.58 8.64 30.31
N LEU A 333 8.83 9.89 29.96
CA LEU A 333 8.33 10.48 28.72
C LEU A 333 9.48 10.60 27.73
N VAL A 334 9.45 9.82 26.66
CA VAL A 334 10.44 9.92 25.58
C VAL A 334 10.08 11.13 24.71
N ILE A 335 11.04 12.07 24.58
CA ILE A 335 10.89 13.33 23.87
C ILE A 335 11.83 13.46 22.67
N GLY A 336 12.78 12.52 22.51
CA GLY A 336 13.70 12.52 21.39
C GLY A 336 14.57 11.27 21.31
N VAL A 337 15.14 11.04 20.12
CA VAL A 337 16.14 10.02 19.83
C VAL A 337 17.30 10.69 19.10
N GLY A 338 18.47 10.74 19.73
CA GLY A 338 19.57 11.55 19.21
C GLY A 338 19.15 13.01 19.05
N ASP A 339 19.19 13.51 17.80
CA ASP A 339 18.77 14.87 17.45
C ASP A 339 17.33 14.94 16.91
N GLN A 340 16.69 13.80 16.70
CA GLN A 340 15.32 13.72 16.22
C GLN A 340 14.33 13.87 17.37
N ARG A 341 13.35 14.79 17.21
CA ARG A 341 12.29 15.01 18.20
C ARG A 341 11.26 13.89 18.11
N VAL A 342 10.77 13.44 19.26
CA VAL A 342 9.65 12.51 19.42
C VAL A 342 8.46 13.28 19.98
N SER A 343 7.40 13.43 19.21
CA SER A 343 6.16 14.10 19.61
C SER A 343 5.06 13.12 20.03
N ASP A 344 5.18 11.86 19.67
CA ASP A 344 4.19 10.81 19.91
C ASP A 344 4.84 9.40 19.82
N PRO A 345 4.11 8.32 20.19
CA PRO A 345 4.61 6.96 20.09
C PRO A 345 5.00 6.51 18.67
N GLN A 346 4.31 7.04 17.66
CA GLN A 346 4.55 6.66 16.27
C GLN A 346 5.93 7.12 15.79
N ASN A 347 6.29 8.37 16.09
CA ASN A 347 7.63 8.89 15.75
C ASN A 347 8.75 8.05 16.41
N LEU A 348 8.54 7.59 17.67
CA LEU A 348 9.51 6.71 18.31
C LEU A 348 9.59 5.34 17.61
N LEU A 349 8.44 4.79 17.21
CA LEU A 349 8.38 3.51 16.51
C LEU A 349 9.13 3.55 15.18
N GLU A 350 8.89 4.59 14.35
CA GLU A 350 9.59 4.80 13.07
C GLU A 350 11.11 4.83 13.22
N VAL A 351 11.59 5.54 14.27
CA VAL A 351 13.02 5.60 14.55
C VAL A 351 13.57 4.25 15.03
N VAL A 352 12.79 3.48 15.79
CA VAL A 352 13.19 2.15 16.24
C VAL A 352 13.21 1.17 15.08
N ASP A 353 12.22 1.21 14.19
CA ASP A 353 12.15 0.32 13.01
C ASP A 353 13.27 0.58 11.99
N ALA A 354 13.73 1.84 11.92
CA ALA A 354 14.91 2.20 11.11
C ALA A 354 16.25 1.92 11.81
N ALA A 355 16.23 1.55 13.10
CA ALA A 355 17.45 1.39 13.89
C ALA A 355 18.16 0.07 13.57
N ARG A 356 19.49 0.12 13.55
CA ARG A 356 20.30 -1.10 13.43
C ARG A 356 20.30 -1.88 14.75
N ILE A 357 19.96 -3.16 14.69
CA ILE A 357 20.01 -4.07 15.83
C ILE A 357 21.38 -4.08 16.49
N GLY A 358 21.41 -4.01 17.82
CA GLY A 358 22.64 -3.96 18.62
C GLY A 358 23.36 -2.62 18.64
N ALA A 359 23.04 -1.68 17.75
CA ALA A 359 23.60 -0.34 17.76
C ALA A 359 22.98 0.51 18.91
N PRO A 360 23.77 1.37 19.57
CA PRO A 360 23.24 2.21 20.65
C PRO A 360 22.30 3.29 20.11
N LEU A 361 21.07 3.32 20.62
CA LEU A 361 20.02 4.29 20.30
C LEU A 361 19.86 5.24 21.49
N PRO A 362 20.33 6.50 21.43
CA PRO A 362 20.25 7.44 22.55
C PRO A 362 18.83 8.04 22.65
N LEU A 363 18.08 7.64 23.69
CA LEU A 363 16.75 8.16 23.99
C LEU A 363 16.85 9.33 24.96
N LYS A 364 16.33 10.50 24.59
CA LYS A 364 16.13 11.66 25.46
C LYS A 364 14.76 11.55 26.11
N LEU A 365 14.70 11.60 27.43
CA LEU A 365 13.44 11.43 28.18
C LEU A 365 13.35 12.40 29.36
N LEU A 366 12.11 12.70 29.73
CA LEU A 366 11.79 13.41 30.98
C LEU A 366 11.39 12.38 32.02
N ARG A 367 12.13 12.38 33.16
CA ARG A 367 11.86 11.56 34.33
C ARG A 367 11.77 12.46 35.53
N SER A 368 10.61 12.52 36.20
CA SER A 368 10.36 13.40 37.35
C SER A 368 10.80 14.84 37.09
N GLY A 369 10.45 15.39 35.95
CA GLY A 369 10.75 16.77 35.53
C GLY A 369 12.21 17.03 35.13
N LYS A 370 13.07 16.01 35.09
CA LYS A 370 14.47 16.13 34.67
C LYS A 370 14.69 15.45 33.33
N GLU A 371 15.41 16.13 32.42
CA GLU A 371 15.86 15.53 31.17
C GLU A 371 17.05 14.62 31.44
N ILE A 372 16.98 13.38 30.95
CA ILE A 372 18.05 12.40 30.99
C ILE A 372 18.17 11.71 29.63
N THR A 373 19.36 11.20 29.32
CA THR A 373 19.60 10.40 28.11
C THR A 373 19.98 8.98 28.53
N LEU A 374 19.26 7.99 27.97
CA LEU A 374 19.58 6.57 28.13
C LEU A 374 19.88 5.96 26.75
N SER A 375 20.88 5.11 26.70
CA SER A 375 21.24 4.40 25.46
C SER A 375 20.61 3.02 25.46
N VAL A 376 19.68 2.78 24.55
CA VAL A 376 19.04 1.47 24.35
C VAL A 376 19.68 0.78 23.14
N LYS A 377 19.90 -0.52 23.22
CA LYS A 377 20.36 -1.34 22.07
C LYS A 377 19.18 -2.17 21.58
N PRO A 378 18.57 -1.84 20.42
CA PRO A 378 17.49 -2.64 19.88
C PRO A 378 17.89 -4.10 19.69
N ALA A 379 16.97 -5.01 19.94
CA ALA A 379 17.12 -6.45 19.72
C ALA A 379 16.11 -6.92 18.67
N PRO A 380 16.24 -8.12 18.10
CA PRO A 380 15.18 -8.73 17.30
C PRO A 380 13.90 -8.88 18.10
N LEU A 381 12.75 -8.66 17.46
CA LEU A 381 11.43 -8.87 18.07
C LEU A 381 11.25 -10.35 18.42
N PRO A 382 11.02 -10.75 19.68
CA PRO A 382 10.88 -12.13 20.06
C PRO A 382 9.58 -12.75 19.54
N GLY A 383 9.61 -14.04 19.17
CA GLY A 383 8.43 -14.83 18.83
C GLY A 383 7.96 -14.78 17.37
N LEU A 384 8.82 -14.33 16.46
CA LEU A 384 8.60 -14.39 15.00
C LEU A 384 9.48 -15.45 14.30
N THR A 385 10.36 -16.13 15.06
CA THR A 385 11.20 -17.24 14.60
C THR A 385 10.62 -18.58 15.05
#